data_3ee31f7cf94b4fd53bdc8b4c98b7a18a
#
_entry.id   3ee31f7cf94b4fd53bdc8b4c98b7a18a
#
_cell.length_a   1.000
_cell.length_b   1.000
_cell.length_c   1.000
_cell.angle_alpha   90.00
_cell.angle_beta   90.00
_cell.angle_gamma   90.00
#
_symmetry.space_group_name_H-M   'P 1'
#
loop_
_entity.id
_entity.type
_entity.pdbx_description
1 polymer ?
#
loop_
_entity_poly.entity_id
_entity_poly.type
_entity_poly.pdbx_seq_one_letter_code
_entity_poly.pdbx_strand_id
1 'polypeptide(L)'
;NNGVPNAWALPGGKISINRGLLTELGSEAELAAVLGHEVVHSAARHGAKGVERGTILQATTAVAGLATANTDYGKYVAVGAGLGSQLINSRYGRSAESESDRYGMDYMSLAGYNPQGAVDLQQTFVDLSGQKDSSFFDGLFASHPPSKQRLEANKAYAQTLPKGGVTGKARYLQVMAHLNETKPAYENYEKARKMAKDNRPKEARKLVNQAIKMEPNEGH
;
A
#
# COMPACT_ATOMS: atom_id res chain seq x y z
N ASN A 1 -11.91 -4.56 3.71
CA ASN A 1 -11.30 -5.02 4.94
C ASN A 1 -10.20 -6.06 4.64
N ASN A 2 -8.96 -5.62 4.42
CA ASN A 2 -7.85 -6.48 4.03
C ASN A 2 -6.74 -6.43 5.07
N GLY A 3 -6.34 -7.61 5.59
CA GLY A 3 -5.27 -7.75 6.59
C GLY A 3 -3.87 -7.60 6.01
N VAL A 4 -3.69 -7.66 4.69
CA VAL A 4 -2.39 -7.47 4.04
C VAL A 4 -2.04 -5.98 4.04
N PRO A 5 -0.87 -5.57 4.55
CA PRO A 5 -0.44 -4.17 4.51
C PRO A 5 -0.36 -3.65 3.09
N ASN A 6 -1.06 -2.57 2.80
CA ASN A 6 -0.96 -1.86 1.54
C ASN A 6 -1.66 -0.49 1.62
N ALA A 7 -1.23 0.45 0.78
CA ALA A 7 -1.92 1.68 0.47
C ALA A 7 -1.78 1.96 -1.03
N TRP A 8 -2.73 2.67 -1.61
CA TRP A 8 -2.65 3.09 -3.01
C TRP A 8 -3.54 4.28 -3.30
N ALA A 9 -3.15 5.06 -4.27
CA ALA A 9 -3.94 6.14 -4.82
C ALA A 9 -4.52 5.76 -6.19
N LEU A 10 -5.80 6.07 -6.41
CA LEU A 10 -6.48 5.91 -7.68
C LEU A 10 -6.57 7.25 -8.42
N PRO A 11 -6.68 7.23 -9.75
CA PRO A 11 -7.00 8.43 -10.52
C PRO A 11 -8.24 9.13 -9.97
N GLY A 12 -8.18 10.46 -9.87
CA GLY A 12 -9.26 11.26 -9.27
C GLY A 12 -9.11 11.47 -7.75
N GLY A 13 -7.96 11.14 -7.15
CA GLY A 13 -7.61 11.49 -5.76
C GLY A 13 -8.20 10.57 -4.69
N LYS A 14 -8.76 9.44 -5.06
CA LYS A 14 -9.23 8.45 -4.10
C LYS A 14 -8.04 7.65 -3.56
N ILE A 15 -7.87 7.65 -2.23
CA ILE A 15 -6.82 6.90 -1.53
C ILE A 15 -7.47 5.77 -0.75
N SER A 16 -6.85 4.61 -0.76
CA SER A 16 -7.23 3.47 0.05
C SER A 16 -6.03 3.01 0.88
N ILE A 17 -6.30 2.67 2.13
CA ILE A 17 -5.33 2.09 3.05
C ILE A 17 -5.93 0.81 3.60
N ASN A 18 -5.21 -0.29 3.49
CA ASN A 18 -5.63 -1.55 4.09
C ASN A 18 -5.50 -1.50 5.61
N ARG A 19 -6.41 -2.20 6.28
CA ARG A 19 -6.36 -2.38 7.73
C ARG A 19 -5.01 -2.91 8.20
N GLY A 20 -4.43 -3.86 7.46
CA GLY A 20 -3.13 -4.42 7.78
C GLY A 20 -2.01 -3.37 7.85
N LEU A 21 -2.03 -2.34 7.01
CA LEU A 21 -1.05 -1.26 7.12
C LEU A 21 -1.32 -0.39 8.35
N LEU A 22 -2.58 -0.03 8.61
CA LEU A 22 -2.95 0.76 9.78
C LEU A 22 -2.48 0.13 11.10
N THR A 23 -2.52 -1.20 11.21
CA THR A 23 -2.07 -1.91 12.43
C THR A 23 -0.54 -1.98 12.57
N GLU A 24 0.22 -1.66 11.53
CA GLU A 24 1.69 -1.63 11.58
C GLU A 24 2.25 -0.23 11.86
N LEU A 25 1.43 0.83 11.70
CA LEU A 25 1.86 2.19 12.00
C LEU A 25 1.86 2.45 13.51
N GLY A 26 2.82 3.25 13.97
CA GLY A 26 2.99 3.59 15.38
C GLY A 26 2.47 4.99 15.78
N SER A 27 2.10 5.84 14.81
CA SER A 27 1.73 7.22 15.10
C SER A 27 0.88 7.86 13.99
N GLU A 28 0.22 8.97 14.32
CA GLU A 28 -0.47 9.81 13.32
C GLU A 28 0.51 10.41 12.31
N ALA A 29 1.72 10.74 12.73
CA ALA A 29 2.75 11.26 11.84
C ALA A 29 3.15 10.23 10.77
N GLU A 30 3.25 8.94 11.12
CA GLU A 30 3.47 7.87 10.14
C GLU A 30 2.28 7.71 9.19
N LEU A 31 1.03 7.81 9.70
CA LEU A 31 -0.16 7.81 8.85
C LEU A 31 -0.18 9.02 7.92
N ALA A 32 0.18 10.20 8.42
CA ALA A 32 0.29 11.42 7.60
C ALA A 32 1.37 11.27 6.51
N ALA A 33 2.47 10.57 6.80
CA ALA A 33 3.50 10.26 5.81
C ALA A 33 2.95 9.34 4.70
N VAL A 34 2.22 8.28 5.04
CA VAL A 34 1.55 7.40 4.05
C VAL A 34 0.58 8.21 3.20
N LEU A 35 -0.30 8.99 3.83
CA LEU A 35 -1.30 9.79 3.11
C LEU A 35 -0.64 10.83 2.20
N GLY A 36 0.37 11.56 2.67
CA GLY A 36 1.12 12.53 1.89
C GLY A 36 1.78 11.90 0.67
N HIS A 37 2.39 10.74 0.84
CA HIS A 37 3.00 9.96 -0.24
C HIS A 37 1.97 9.56 -1.32
N GLU A 38 0.80 9.04 -0.90
CA GLU A 38 -0.27 8.65 -1.83
C GLU A 38 -0.92 9.85 -2.53
N VAL A 39 -1.07 10.98 -1.82
CA VAL A 39 -1.55 12.24 -2.43
C VAL A 39 -0.62 12.67 -3.58
N VAL A 40 0.70 12.58 -3.40
CA VAL A 40 1.65 12.90 -4.47
C VAL A 40 1.52 11.94 -5.65
N HIS A 41 1.40 10.61 -5.39
CA HIS A 41 1.18 9.64 -6.47
C HIS A 41 -0.05 9.98 -7.31
N SER A 42 -1.14 10.41 -6.68
CA SER A 42 -2.36 10.84 -7.37
C SER A 42 -2.18 12.16 -8.12
N ALA A 43 -1.66 13.19 -7.45
CA ALA A 43 -1.49 14.54 -8.00
C ALA A 43 -0.51 14.57 -9.18
N ALA A 44 0.61 13.86 -9.07
CA ALA A 44 1.61 13.71 -10.13
C ALA A 44 1.21 12.70 -11.22
N ARG A 45 0.08 12.02 -11.05
CA ARG A 45 -0.44 10.99 -11.97
C ARG A 45 0.55 9.85 -12.23
N HIS A 46 1.27 9.42 -11.21
CA HIS A 46 2.31 8.40 -11.36
C HIS A 46 1.77 7.08 -11.91
N GLY A 47 0.58 6.65 -11.46
CA GLY A 47 -0.08 5.46 -11.98
C GLY A 47 -0.41 5.57 -13.48
N ALA A 48 -1.00 6.70 -13.91
CA ALA A 48 -1.34 6.92 -15.30
C ALA A 48 -0.09 6.95 -16.19
N LYS A 49 0.95 7.68 -15.77
CA LYS A 49 2.26 7.69 -16.46
C LYS A 49 2.90 6.32 -16.53
N GLY A 50 2.75 5.49 -15.49
CA GLY A 50 3.23 4.11 -15.46
C GLY A 50 2.52 3.23 -16.50
N VAL A 51 1.20 3.34 -16.60
CA VAL A 51 0.38 2.63 -17.59
C VAL A 51 0.73 3.09 -19.00
N GLU A 52 0.83 4.40 -19.24
CA GLU A 52 1.21 4.96 -20.54
C GLU A 52 2.56 4.40 -21.01
N ARG A 53 3.59 4.42 -20.14
CA ARG A 53 4.90 3.82 -20.45
C ARG A 53 4.79 2.32 -20.74
N GLY A 54 4.02 1.58 -19.95
CA GLY A 54 3.80 0.15 -20.16
C GLY A 54 3.07 -0.13 -21.46
N THR A 55 2.06 0.68 -21.82
CA THR A 55 1.31 0.55 -23.06
C THR A 55 2.17 0.86 -24.28
N ILE A 56 3.00 1.90 -24.22
CA ILE A 56 3.95 2.24 -25.29
C ILE A 56 4.95 1.09 -25.47
N LEU A 57 5.48 0.52 -24.38
CA LEU A 57 6.41 -0.60 -24.44
C LEU A 57 5.74 -1.86 -25.01
N GLN A 58 4.51 -2.15 -24.62
CA GLN A 58 3.72 -3.26 -25.18
C GLN A 58 3.34 -3.02 -26.63
N ALA A 59 2.96 -1.80 -27.01
CA ALA A 59 2.67 -1.47 -28.43
C ALA A 59 3.89 -1.63 -29.32
N THR A 60 5.07 -1.24 -28.86
CA THR A 60 6.32 -1.43 -29.62
C THR A 60 6.70 -2.91 -29.76
N THR A 61 6.36 -3.75 -28.78
CA THR A 61 6.58 -5.20 -28.85
C THR A 61 5.45 -5.94 -29.60
N ALA A 62 4.21 -5.43 -29.54
CA ALA A 62 3.05 -6.02 -30.19
C ALA A 62 2.96 -5.72 -31.70
N VAL A 63 3.48 -4.56 -32.14
CA VAL A 63 3.63 -4.25 -33.59
C VAL A 63 4.51 -5.29 -34.30
N ALA A 64 5.40 -5.98 -33.57
CA ALA A 64 6.14 -7.13 -34.09
C ALA A 64 5.33 -8.44 -34.16
N GLY A 65 4.14 -8.53 -33.49
CA GLY A 65 3.35 -9.76 -33.36
C GLY A 65 1.89 -9.70 -33.81
N LEU A 66 1.31 -8.53 -34.15
CA LEU A 66 -0.12 -8.38 -34.42
C LEU A 66 -0.46 -8.30 -35.91
N ALA A 67 -0.15 -9.37 -36.66
CA ALA A 67 -0.78 -9.56 -37.97
C ALA A 67 -2.15 -10.28 -37.90
N THR A 68 -2.60 -10.73 -36.72
CA THR A 68 -3.84 -11.56 -36.65
C THR A 68 -4.56 -11.41 -35.29
N ALA A 69 -5.58 -10.55 -35.17
CA ALA A 69 -6.75 -10.77 -34.30
C ALA A 69 -7.86 -9.74 -34.52
N ASN A 70 -8.94 -10.19 -35.16
CA ASN A 70 -10.18 -9.45 -35.38
C ASN A 70 -11.07 -9.42 -34.13
N THR A 71 -11.48 -8.25 -33.72
CA THR A 71 -12.76 -7.73 -33.20
C THR A 71 -12.54 -6.62 -32.16
N ASP A 72 -13.06 -5.42 -32.50
CA ASP A 72 -12.71 -4.18 -31.77
C ASP A 72 -13.41 -4.00 -30.41
N TYR A 73 -14.61 -4.52 -30.19
CA TYR A 73 -15.37 -4.29 -28.95
C TYR A 73 -14.83 -5.11 -27.74
N GLY A 74 -14.44 -6.35 -27.95
CA GLY A 74 -13.85 -7.20 -26.92
C GLY A 74 -12.51 -6.67 -26.38
N LYS A 75 -11.77 -5.96 -27.22
CA LYS A 75 -10.49 -5.35 -26.87
C LYS A 75 -10.64 -4.19 -25.86
N TYR A 76 -11.67 -3.36 -26.01
CA TYR A 76 -11.90 -2.21 -25.11
C TYR A 76 -12.32 -2.62 -23.70
N VAL A 77 -13.12 -3.66 -23.55
CA VAL A 77 -13.56 -4.18 -22.24
C VAL A 77 -12.41 -4.89 -21.52
N ALA A 78 -11.63 -5.68 -22.20
CA ALA A 78 -10.45 -6.35 -21.64
C ALA A 78 -9.35 -5.34 -21.25
N VAL A 79 -9.16 -4.29 -22.05
CA VAL A 79 -8.22 -3.21 -21.74
C VAL A 79 -8.67 -2.42 -20.51
N GLY A 80 -9.95 -2.07 -20.36
CA GLY A 80 -10.46 -1.32 -19.22
C GLY A 80 -10.35 -2.07 -17.89
N ALA A 81 -10.67 -3.38 -17.85
CA ALA A 81 -10.52 -4.23 -16.69
C ALA A 81 -9.04 -4.53 -16.37
N GLY A 82 -8.21 -4.69 -17.40
CA GLY A 82 -6.76 -4.90 -17.25
C GLY A 82 -6.04 -3.65 -16.73
N LEU A 83 -6.43 -2.46 -17.17
CA LEU A 83 -5.86 -1.19 -16.70
C LEU A 83 -6.15 -0.93 -15.22
N GLY A 84 -7.35 -1.24 -14.74
CA GLY A 84 -7.69 -1.10 -13.32
C GLY A 84 -6.83 -1.98 -12.42
N SER A 85 -6.61 -3.24 -12.78
CA SER A 85 -5.76 -4.16 -12.02
C SER A 85 -4.27 -3.81 -12.13
N GLN A 86 -3.81 -3.31 -13.27
CA GLN A 86 -2.44 -2.83 -13.45
C GLN A 86 -2.15 -1.58 -12.62
N LEU A 87 -3.10 -0.64 -12.47
CA LEU A 87 -2.94 0.55 -11.64
C LEU A 87 -2.76 0.20 -10.16
N ILE A 88 -3.49 -0.82 -9.67
CA ILE A 88 -3.40 -1.28 -8.28
C ILE A 88 -2.11 -2.06 -8.00
N ASN A 89 -1.57 -2.75 -9.02
CA ASN A 89 -0.40 -3.62 -8.89
C ASN A 89 0.86 -3.06 -9.57
N SER A 90 0.81 -1.83 -10.10
CA SER A 90 1.96 -1.25 -10.80
C SER A 90 3.05 -0.85 -9.82
N ARG A 91 4.26 -1.29 -10.12
CA ARG A 91 5.45 -0.81 -9.43
C ARG A 91 5.78 0.60 -9.89
N TYR A 92 5.82 1.53 -8.97
CA TYR A 92 6.27 2.88 -9.25
C TYR A 92 7.79 2.92 -9.51
N GLY A 93 8.22 3.78 -10.40
CA GLY A 93 9.64 3.97 -10.67
C GLY A 93 10.34 4.68 -9.50
N ARG A 94 11.64 4.46 -9.33
CA ARG A 94 12.42 5.06 -8.23
C ARG A 94 12.28 6.58 -8.14
N SER A 95 12.19 7.27 -9.28
CA SER A 95 11.99 8.73 -9.32
C SER A 95 10.62 9.14 -8.77
N ALA A 96 9.57 8.39 -9.09
CA ALA A 96 8.22 8.62 -8.59
C ALA A 96 8.15 8.39 -7.07
N GLU A 97 8.81 7.35 -6.57
CA GLU A 97 8.90 7.07 -5.14
C GLU A 97 9.65 8.20 -4.39
N SER A 98 10.81 8.64 -4.92
CA SER A 98 11.58 9.73 -4.31
C SER A 98 10.84 11.07 -4.37
N GLU A 99 10.09 11.33 -5.44
CA GLU A 99 9.22 12.50 -5.57
C GLU A 99 8.08 12.45 -4.53
N SER A 100 7.45 11.28 -4.38
CA SER A 100 6.37 11.08 -3.42
C SER A 100 6.84 11.16 -1.97
N ASP A 101 8.01 10.64 -1.65
CA ASP A 101 8.62 10.80 -0.33
C ASP A 101 8.83 12.28 -0.03
N ARG A 102 9.49 13.02 -0.93
CA ARG A 102 9.84 14.42 -0.70
C ARG A 102 8.61 15.31 -0.53
N TYR A 103 7.72 15.34 -1.52
CA TYR A 103 6.53 16.21 -1.45
C TYR A 103 5.51 15.70 -0.43
N GLY A 104 5.47 14.39 -0.16
CA GLY A 104 4.67 13.82 0.94
C GLY A 104 5.13 14.35 2.30
N MET A 105 6.45 14.50 2.52
CA MET A 105 7.00 15.12 3.72
C MET A 105 6.69 16.61 3.80
N ASP A 106 6.68 17.35 2.68
CA ASP A 106 6.22 18.75 2.66
C ASP A 106 4.75 18.84 3.08
N TYR A 107 3.88 18.00 2.51
CA TYR A 107 2.45 18.02 2.84
C TYR A 107 2.18 17.67 4.31
N MET A 108 2.82 16.64 4.85
CA MET A 108 2.63 16.31 6.26
C MET A 108 3.15 17.42 7.20
N SER A 109 4.27 18.07 6.83
CA SER A 109 4.84 19.18 7.59
C SER A 109 3.92 20.40 7.56
N LEU A 110 3.38 20.76 6.38
CA LEU A 110 2.40 21.84 6.23
C LEU A 110 1.10 21.56 7.01
N ALA A 111 0.71 20.28 7.11
CA ALA A 111 -0.42 19.85 7.93
C ALA A 111 -0.13 19.83 9.44
N GLY A 112 1.08 20.22 9.87
CA GLY A 112 1.49 20.32 11.26
C GLY A 112 2.02 19.02 11.88
N TYR A 113 2.22 17.97 11.10
CA TYR A 113 2.81 16.71 11.55
C TYR A 113 4.35 16.77 11.54
N ASN A 114 4.96 15.99 12.44
CA ASN A 114 6.41 15.89 12.52
C ASN A 114 6.97 15.09 11.33
N PRO A 115 7.85 15.68 10.48
CA PRO A 115 8.45 14.97 9.34
C PRO A 115 9.26 13.71 9.73
N GLN A 116 9.68 13.61 11.00
CA GLN A 116 10.34 12.40 11.50
C GLN A 116 9.48 11.15 11.34
N GLY A 117 8.13 11.28 11.33
CA GLY A 117 7.23 10.16 11.08
C GLY A 117 7.46 9.48 9.72
N ALA A 118 7.83 10.23 8.69
CA ALA A 118 8.18 9.65 7.38
C ALA A 118 9.49 8.85 7.43
N VAL A 119 10.45 9.32 8.22
CA VAL A 119 11.73 8.62 8.44
C VAL A 119 11.51 7.34 9.23
N ASP A 120 10.71 7.40 10.30
CA ASP A 120 10.40 6.25 11.16
C ASP A 120 9.66 5.18 10.37
N LEU A 121 8.67 5.57 9.56
CA LEU A 121 7.94 4.68 8.65
C LEU A 121 8.89 3.98 7.66
N GLN A 122 9.76 4.73 7.01
CA GLN A 122 10.69 4.18 6.03
C GLN A 122 11.72 3.27 6.69
N GLN A 123 12.18 3.58 7.91
CA GLN A 123 13.06 2.71 8.69
C GLN A 123 12.36 1.37 8.98
N THR A 124 11.10 1.43 9.47
CA THR A 124 10.28 0.24 9.72
C THR A 124 10.17 -0.63 8.46
N PHE A 125 9.90 -0.04 7.29
CA PHE A 125 9.80 -0.79 6.03
C PHE A 125 11.13 -1.40 5.59
N VAL A 126 12.25 -0.72 5.79
CA VAL A 126 13.59 -1.27 5.51
C VAL A 126 13.88 -2.46 6.43
N ASP A 127 13.57 -2.35 7.72
CA ASP A 127 13.81 -3.41 8.69
C ASP A 127 12.95 -4.65 8.39
N LEU A 128 11.67 -4.44 8.06
CA LEU A 128 10.74 -5.51 7.68
C LEU A 128 11.14 -6.20 6.38
N SER A 129 11.64 -5.46 5.39
CA SER A 129 12.07 -6.03 4.11
C SER A 129 13.28 -6.96 4.21
N GLY A 130 14.06 -6.83 5.28
CA GLY A 130 15.22 -7.69 5.58
C GLY A 130 14.87 -8.97 6.34
N GLN A 131 13.63 -9.17 6.77
CA GLN A 131 13.23 -10.34 7.56
C GLN A 131 12.81 -11.51 6.67
N LYS A 132 13.00 -12.77 7.18
CA LYS A 132 12.65 -13.99 6.44
C LYS A 132 11.14 -14.13 6.14
N ASP A 133 10.29 -13.52 6.93
CA ASP A 133 8.81 -13.54 6.79
C ASP A 133 8.24 -12.27 6.14
N SER A 134 9.01 -11.63 5.25
CA SER A 134 8.60 -10.42 4.57
C SER A 134 7.38 -10.59 3.64
N SER A 135 6.98 -11.85 3.35
CA SER A 135 5.86 -12.17 2.44
C SER A 135 4.53 -11.51 2.80
N PHE A 136 4.32 -11.14 4.06
CA PHE A 136 3.16 -10.37 4.51
C PHE A 136 3.11 -8.96 3.91
N PHE A 137 4.27 -8.38 3.60
CA PHE A 137 4.42 -7.04 3.03
C PHE A 137 4.64 -7.04 1.50
N ASP A 138 4.62 -8.21 0.85
CA ASP A 138 4.92 -8.33 -0.58
C ASP A 138 4.07 -7.40 -1.45
N GLY A 139 2.78 -7.21 -1.11
CA GLY A 139 1.89 -6.31 -1.83
C GLY A 139 2.34 -4.84 -1.76
N LEU A 140 2.72 -4.38 -0.57
CA LEU A 140 3.22 -3.03 -0.35
C LEU A 140 4.59 -2.83 -0.99
N PHE A 141 5.52 -3.77 -0.76
CA PHE A 141 6.89 -3.65 -1.27
C PHE A 141 7.00 -3.90 -2.77
N ALA A 142 6.01 -4.57 -3.39
CA ALA A 142 5.91 -4.68 -4.83
C ALA A 142 5.61 -3.33 -5.50
N SER A 143 4.71 -2.52 -4.92
CA SER A 143 4.37 -1.19 -5.44
C SER A 143 5.32 -0.10 -4.92
N HIS A 144 5.72 -0.15 -3.65
CA HIS A 144 6.54 0.83 -2.95
C HIS A 144 7.79 0.17 -2.33
N PRO A 145 8.80 -0.20 -3.14
CA PRO A 145 9.95 -0.92 -2.62
C PRO A 145 10.76 -0.05 -1.65
N PRO A 146 10.92 -0.49 -0.38
CA PRO A 146 11.77 0.20 0.56
C PRO A 146 13.23 0.10 0.11
N SER A 147 14.02 1.11 0.44
CA SER A 147 15.47 1.07 0.20
C SER A 147 16.23 1.92 1.20
N LYS A 148 17.44 1.49 1.54
CA LYS A 148 18.35 2.29 2.37
C LYS A 148 18.62 3.67 1.76
N GLN A 149 18.68 3.77 0.43
CA GLN A 149 18.86 5.03 -0.26
C GLN A 149 17.71 6.00 -0.01
N ARG A 150 16.44 5.54 -0.10
CA ARG A 150 15.26 6.35 0.22
C ARG A 150 15.28 6.78 1.68
N LEU A 151 15.58 5.85 2.59
CA LEU A 151 15.69 6.16 4.02
C LEU A 151 16.70 7.27 4.31
N GLU A 152 17.91 7.19 3.75
CA GLU A 152 18.94 8.22 3.95
C GLU A 152 18.55 9.56 3.30
N ALA A 153 17.90 9.54 2.13
CA ALA A 153 17.37 10.74 1.50
C ALA A 153 16.26 11.39 2.36
N ASN A 154 15.36 10.58 2.94
CA ASN A 154 14.31 11.07 3.83
C ASN A 154 14.89 11.65 5.12
N LYS A 155 15.90 11.00 5.72
CA LYS A 155 16.62 11.54 6.88
C LYS A 155 17.24 12.91 6.60
N ALA A 156 17.95 13.03 5.46
CA ALA A 156 18.57 14.28 5.04
C ALA A 156 17.51 15.36 4.78
N TYR A 157 16.41 15.02 4.12
CA TYR A 157 15.36 15.97 3.80
C TYR A 157 14.57 16.42 5.04
N ALA A 158 14.28 15.54 5.99
CA ALA A 158 13.65 15.89 7.26
C ALA A 158 14.42 16.94 8.06
N GLN A 159 15.75 16.99 7.90
CA GLN A 159 16.60 17.99 8.54
C GLN A 159 16.39 19.42 8.00
N THR A 160 15.89 19.55 6.77
CA THR A 160 15.64 20.83 6.08
C THR A 160 14.25 21.38 6.38
N LEU A 161 13.34 20.55 6.88
CA LEU A 161 11.97 20.93 7.21
C LEU A 161 11.85 21.53 8.61
N PRO A 162 10.78 22.31 8.88
CA PRO A 162 10.52 22.82 10.22
C PRO A 162 10.55 21.71 11.26
N LYS A 163 11.28 21.94 12.34
CA LYS A 163 11.42 20.97 13.43
C LYS A 163 10.21 21.00 14.35
N GLY A 164 9.86 19.85 14.91
CA GLY A 164 8.69 19.69 15.77
C GLY A 164 7.47 19.23 14.98
N GLY A 165 6.29 19.58 15.46
CA GLY A 165 5.03 19.10 14.92
C GLY A 165 4.46 17.92 15.69
N VAL A 166 3.23 17.55 15.34
CA VAL A 166 2.47 16.50 16.02
C VAL A 166 3.01 15.14 15.64
N THR A 167 3.38 14.32 16.62
CA THR A 167 3.62 12.88 16.39
C THR A 167 2.33 12.08 16.55
N GLY A 168 1.46 12.46 17.50
CA GLY A 168 0.16 11.85 17.75
C GLY A 168 0.20 10.39 18.18
N LYS A 169 1.33 9.89 18.71
CA LYS A 169 1.51 8.46 19.03
C LYS A 169 0.46 7.93 20.01
N ALA A 170 0.26 8.61 21.14
CA ALA A 170 -0.69 8.12 22.16
C ALA A 170 -2.12 8.08 21.62
N ARG A 171 -2.56 9.14 20.92
CA ARG A 171 -3.89 9.20 20.31
C ARG A 171 -4.06 8.13 19.23
N TYR A 172 -3.06 7.93 18.39
CA TYR A 172 -3.08 6.88 17.38
C TYR A 172 -3.28 5.50 17.97
N LEU A 173 -2.47 5.13 18.96
CA LEU A 173 -2.58 3.84 19.64
C LEU A 173 -3.92 3.64 20.32
N GLN A 174 -4.48 4.69 20.93
CA GLN A 174 -5.81 4.65 21.54
C GLN A 174 -6.91 4.39 20.49
N VAL A 175 -6.88 5.11 19.37
CA VAL A 175 -7.87 4.94 18.28
C VAL A 175 -7.73 3.57 17.61
N MET A 176 -6.49 3.08 17.46
CA MET A 176 -6.21 1.79 16.85
C MET A 176 -6.35 0.59 17.80
N ALA A 177 -6.65 0.81 19.08
CA ALA A 177 -6.71 -0.26 20.08
C ALA A 177 -7.62 -1.41 19.64
N HIS A 178 -8.86 -1.12 19.23
CA HIS A 178 -9.80 -2.14 18.77
C HIS A 178 -9.30 -2.90 17.53
N LEU A 179 -8.70 -2.19 16.56
CA LEU A 179 -8.13 -2.84 15.37
C LEU A 179 -6.99 -3.79 15.75
N ASN A 180 -6.16 -3.41 16.70
CA ASN A 180 -5.06 -4.24 17.18
C ASN A 180 -5.54 -5.45 17.98
N GLU A 181 -6.55 -5.27 18.83
CA GLU A 181 -7.16 -6.36 19.59
C GLU A 181 -7.83 -7.40 18.68
N THR A 182 -8.47 -6.95 17.60
CA THR A 182 -9.15 -7.83 16.65
C THR A 182 -8.26 -8.36 15.53
N LYS A 183 -6.99 -7.93 15.44
CA LYS A 183 -6.02 -8.41 14.44
C LYS A 183 -5.96 -9.94 14.35
N PRO A 184 -5.92 -10.73 15.45
CA PRO A 184 -5.90 -12.19 15.38
C PRO A 184 -7.17 -12.80 14.74
N ALA A 185 -8.32 -12.15 14.86
CA ALA A 185 -9.56 -12.61 14.22
C ALA A 185 -9.41 -12.58 12.68
N TYR A 186 -8.89 -11.48 12.16
CA TYR A 186 -8.67 -11.32 10.72
C TYR A 186 -7.54 -12.21 10.19
N GLU A 187 -6.49 -12.42 10.96
CA GLU A 187 -5.45 -13.40 10.61
C GLU A 187 -6.01 -14.82 10.49
N ASN A 188 -6.87 -15.22 11.43
CA ASN A 188 -7.56 -16.50 11.36
C ASN A 188 -8.47 -16.60 10.15
N TYR A 189 -9.17 -15.52 9.79
CA TYR A 189 -9.98 -15.45 8.59
C TYR A 189 -9.15 -15.61 7.31
N GLU A 190 -8.04 -14.90 7.18
CA GLU A 190 -7.16 -15.03 6.00
C GLU A 190 -6.52 -16.43 5.90
N LYS A 191 -6.11 -17.01 7.03
CA LYS A 191 -5.64 -18.40 7.09
C LYS A 191 -6.75 -19.37 6.66
N ALA A 192 -7.98 -19.13 7.09
CA ALA A 192 -9.13 -19.95 6.71
C ALA A 192 -9.38 -19.89 5.19
N ARG A 193 -9.34 -18.69 4.61
CA ARG A 193 -9.47 -18.52 3.15
C ARG A 193 -8.41 -19.30 2.38
N LYS A 194 -7.17 -19.30 2.85
CA LYS A 194 -6.08 -20.09 2.27
C LYS A 194 -6.37 -21.59 2.39
N MET A 195 -6.75 -22.06 3.59
CA MET A 195 -7.10 -23.47 3.81
C MET A 195 -8.26 -23.93 2.90
N ALA A 196 -9.26 -23.07 2.69
CA ALA A 196 -10.37 -23.38 1.80
C ALA A 196 -9.90 -23.53 0.34
N LYS A 197 -9.00 -22.66 -0.13
CA LYS A 197 -8.39 -22.78 -1.48
C LYS A 197 -7.54 -24.05 -1.62
N ASP A 198 -6.86 -24.46 -0.55
CA ASP A 198 -6.03 -25.67 -0.50
C ASP A 198 -6.88 -26.95 -0.29
N ASN A 199 -8.22 -26.86 -0.47
CA ASN A 199 -9.18 -27.96 -0.29
C ASN A 199 -9.16 -28.59 1.12
N ARG A 200 -8.98 -27.80 2.17
CA ARG A 200 -8.97 -28.17 3.60
C ARG A 200 -10.15 -27.54 4.37
N PRO A 201 -11.41 -27.89 4.03
CA PRO A 201 -12.59 -27.17 4.53
C PRO A 201 -12.83 -27.34 6.04
N LYS A 202 -12.44 -28.48 6.63
CA LYS A 202 -12.59 -28.71 8.07
C LYS A 202 -11.73 -27.75 8.91
N GLU A 203 -10.47 -27.52 8.47
CA GLU A 203 -9.53 -26.62 9.12
C GLU A 203 -9.94 -25.16 8.88
N ALA A 204 -10.35 -24.83 7.66
CA ALA A 204 -10.90 -23.53 7.34
C ALA A 204 -12.07 -23.17 8.27
N ARG A 205 -13.06 -24.08 8.42
CA ARG A 205 -14.21 -23.87 9.30
C ARG A 205 -13.82 -23.64 10.78
N LYS A 206 -12.79 -24.37 11.27
CA LYS A 206 -12.30 -24.17 12.64
C LYS A 206 -11.77 -22.74 12.82
N LEU A 207 -10.97 -22.26 11.88
CA LEU A 207 -10.38 -20.91 11.93
C LEU A 207 -11.45 -19.81 11.79
N VAL A 208 -12.44 -19.99 10.90
CA VAL A 208 -13.58 -19.06 10.79
C VAL A 208 -14.35 -18.96 12.09
N ASN A 209 -14.67 -20.10 12.72
CA ASN A 209 -15.37 -20.10 14.00
C ASN A 209 -14.56 -19.43 15.14
N GLN A 210 -13.23 -19.51 15.09
CA GLN A 210 -12.37 -18.75 16.01
C GLN A 210 -12.43 -17.26 15.73
N ALA A 211 -12.36 -16.85 14.46
CA ALA A 211 -12.46 -15.46 14.05
C ALA A 211 -13.80 -14.82 14.49
N ILE A 212 -14.92 -15.51 14.22
CA ILE A 212 -16.27 -15.05 14.64
C ILE A 212 -16.38 -14.87 16.15
N LYS A 213 -15.75 -15.74 16.95
CA LYS A 213 -15.77 -15.62 18.42
C LYS A 213 -14.99 -14.39 18.91
N MET A 214 -13.94 -13.99 18.17
CA MET A 214 -13.11 -12.84 18.51
C MET A 214 -13.76 -11.53 18.05
N GLU A 215 -14.45 -11.54 16.92
CA GLU A 215 -15.10 -10.38 16.33
C GLU A 215 -16.49 -10.76 15.79
N PRO A 216 -17.49 -10.87 16.69
CA PRO A 216 -18.81 -11.38 16.33
C PRO A 216 -19.67 -10.38 15.53
N ASN A 217 -19.31 -9.10 15.55
CA ASN A 217 -20.08 -8.04 14.89
C ASN A 217 -19.58 -7.71 13.48
N GLU A 218 -18.52 -8.36 13.04
CA GLU A 218 -18.02 -8.21 11.66
C GLU A 218 -18.84 -9.08 10.70
N GLY A 219 -19.67 -8.42 9.89
CA GLY A 219 -20.50 -9.09 8.89
C GLY A 219 -19.74 -9.27 7.57
N HIS A 220 -19.18 -10.44 7.34
CA HIS A 220 -18.62 -10.88 6.05
C HIS A 220 -19.19 -12.21 5.59
#